data_6e79db45b40156a5fd006dbf239fc9a8
#
_entry.id   6e79db45b40156a5fd006dbf239fc9a8
#
_cell.length_a   1.000
_cell.length_b   1.000
_cell.length_c   1.000
_cell.angle_alpha   90.00
_cell.angle_beta   90.00
_cell.angle_gamma   90.00
#
_symmetry.space_group_name_H-M   'P 1'
#
loop_
_entity.id
_entity.type
_entity.pdbx_description
1 polymer ?
#
loop_
_entity_poly.entity_id
_entity_poly.type
_entity_poly.pdbx_seq_one_letter_code
_entity_poly.pdbx_strand_id
1 'polypeptide(L)'
;MYGTAQSAAPAQPDRQIAAALQQVSAEHIQADIDKLVSFGTRSTLSAQDSASIAAGRGIGAAREWIKSEFEGYSRDCGGCLEVKTDSFTQQPADRIPAAIQITNVYAVLKGTDPGNAKRIVLVTGHYDSRNSNDQDLKGDAPGANDDASGTAVSLECARVLSKMKFPATILFLTVAGEEQGLNGSAHFAKAAKDQGWNLEAVLNNDIVGGDKSA
;
A
#
# COMPACT_ATOMS: atom_id res chain seq x y z
N MET A 1 -26.27 40.03 28.67
CA MET A 1 -24.79 39.80 28.70
C MET A 1 -24.49 38.76 27.64
N TYR A 2 -23.86 39.18 26.55
CA TYR A 2 -23.40 38.25 25.50
C TYR A 2 -21.99 37.80 25.86
N GLY A 3 -21.82 36.53 26.20
CA GLY A 3 -20.51 35.93 26.41
C GLY A 3 -19.77 35.86 25.12
N THR A 4 -18.60 36.52 25.03
CA THR A 4 -17.66 36.35 23.90
C THR A 4 -17.09 34.96 23.97
N ALA A 5 -17.39 34.11 22.96
CA ALA A 5 -16.70 32.85 22.81
C ALA A 5 -15.23 33.13 22.50
N GLN A 6 -14.37 32.80 23.47
CA GLN A 6 -12.92 32.83 23.27
C GLN A 6 -12.58 31.73 22.24
N SER A 7 -12.15 32.13 21.03
CA SER A 7 -11.59 31.18 20.06
C SER A 7 -10.34 30.57 20.68
N ALA A 8 -10.34 29.27 20.87
CA ALA A 8 -9.13 28.55 21.26
C ALA A 8 -8.02 28.83 20.25
N ALA A 9 -6.84 29.19 20.70
CA ALA A 9 -5.67 29.32 19.84
C ALA A 9 -5.46 28.00 19.09
N PRO A 10 -5.10 28.01 17.81
CA PRO A 10 -4.83 26.78 17.06
C PRO A 10 -3.76 25.97 17.82
N ALA A 11 -4.04 24.69 18.01
CA ALA A 11 -3.08 23.78 18.65
C ALA A 11 -1.74 23.84 17.88
N GLN A 12 -0.63 23.99 18.61
CA GLN A 12 0.69 23.93 18.00
C GLN A 12 0.86 22.54 17.36
N PRO A 13 1.32 22.45 16.09
CA PRO A 13 1.54 21.17 15.45
C PRO A 13 2.58 20.36 16.23
N ASP A 14 2.34 19.05 16.35
CA ASP A 14 3.32 18.13 16.92
C ASP A 14 4.63 18.23 16.12
N ARG A 15 5.74 18.50 16.83
CA ARG A 15 7.05 18.72 16.19
C ARG A 15 7.56 17.48 15.46
N GLN A 16 7.24 16.28 15.97
CA GLN A 16 7.65 15.03 15.33
C GLN A 16 6.87 14.81 14.04
N ILE A 17 5.57 15.09 14.05
CA ILE A 17 4.73 15.02 12.83
C ILE A 17 5.20 16.07 11.81
N ALA A 18 5.46 17.29 12.23
CA ALA A 18 5.97 18.34 11.35
C ALA A 18 7.31 17.94 10.71
N ALA A 19 8.22 17.35 11.49
CA ALA A 19 9.49 16.85 10.98
C ALA A 19 9.31 15.66 10.00
N ALA A 20 8.37 14.77 10.26
CA ALA A 20 8.05 13.67 9.35
C ALA A 20 7.52 14.17 8.00
N LEU A 21 6.62 15.14 8.01
CA LEU A 21 6.08 15.75 6.79
C LEU A 21 7.18 16.37 5.93
N GLN A 22 8.24 16.91 6.53
CA GLN A 22 9.40 17.46 5.80
C GLN A 22 10.29 16.36 5.18
N GLN A 23 10.12 15.09 5.56
CA GLN A 23 10.85 13.96 4.97
C GLN A 23 10.12 13.34 3.78
N VAL A 24 8.87 13.71 3.52
CA VAL A 24 8.13 13.29 2.32
C VAL A 24 8.83 13.85 1.08
N SER A 25 9.15 12.96 0.13
CA SER A 25 9.90 13.31 -1.07
C SER A 25 9.07 13.09 -2.33
N ALA A 26 8.84 14.14 -3.07
CA ALA A 26 8.19 14.07 -4.37
C ALA A 26 9.01 13.23 -5.37
N GLU A 27 10.35 13.30 -5.27
CA GLU A 27 11.25 12.53 -6.12
C GLU A 27 11.16 11.02 -5.84
N HIS A 28 11.02 10.60 -4.57
CA HIS A 28 10.79 9.19 -4.23
C HIS A 28 9.43 8.72 -4.75
N ILE A 29 8.38 9.47 -4.51
CA ILE A 29 7.02 9.15 -4.99
C ILE A 29 7.04 9.01 -6.52
N GLN A 30 7.67 9.94 -7.24
CA GLN A 30 7.80 9.85 -8.69
C GLN A 30 8.57 8.60 -9.12
N ALA A 31 9.69 8.30 -8.47
CA ALA A 31 10.51 7.12 -8.78
C ALA A 31 9.74 5.81 -8.54
N ASP A 32 8.93 5.74 -7.49
CA ASP A 32 8.10 4.58 -7.19
C ASP A 32 7.01 4.38 -8.27
N ILE A 33 6.34 5.46 -8.68
CA ILE A 33 5.36 5.44 -9.76
C ILE A 33 6.01 5.00 -11.08
N ASP A 34 7.14 5.61 -11.45
CA ASP A 34 7.87 5.27 -12.67
C ASP A 34 8.30 3.80 -12.67
N LYS A 35 8.74 3.31 -11.52
CA LYS A 35 9.13 1.91 -11.37
C LYS A 35 7.92 0.98 -11.52
N LEU A 36 6.79 1.27 -10.90
CA LEU A 36 5.56 0.49 -11.04
C LEU A 36 5.08 0.47 -12.50
N VAL A 37 5.10 1.61 -13.18
CA VAL A 37 4.79 1.72 -14.61
C VAL A 37 5.74 0.87 -15.47
N SER A 38 7.02 0.81 -15.13
CA SER A 38 8.05 0.11 -15.89
C SER A 38 7.84 -1.40 -15.99
N PHE A 39 7.01 -2.01 -15.14
CA PHE A 39 6.63 -3.42 -15.25
C PHE A 39 5.70 -3.72 -16.45
N GLY A 40 5.28 -2.69 -17.18
CA GLY A 40 4.45 -2.76 -18.39
C GLY A 40 3.00 -3.12 -18.10
N THR A 41 2.76 -4.18 -17.36
CA THR A 41 1.45 -4.54 -16.80
C THR A 41 1.62 -5.02 -15.37
N ARG A 42 0.66 -4.67 -14.53
CA ARG A 42 0.49 -5.23 -13.19
C ARG A 42 -0.89 -5.86 -13.03
N SER A 43 -1.53 -6.21 -14.16
CA SER A 43 -2.80 -6.94 -14.09
C SER A 43 -2.65 -8.14 -13.16
N THR A 44 -3.61 -8.32 -12.27
CA THR A 44 -3.66 -9.47 -11.34
C THR A 44 -3.56 -10.80 -12.10
N LEU A 45 -4.04 -10.82 -13.34
CA LEU A 45 -4.02 -12.00 -14.21
C LEU A 45 -2.70 -12.16 -14.97
N SER A 46 -1.77 -11.20 -14.89
CA SER A 46 -0.49 -11.24 -15.62
C SER A 46 0.52 -12.21 -15.00
N ALA A 47 1.67 -12.33 -15.65
CA ALA A 47 2.68 -13.34 -15.32
C ALA A 47 3.25 -13.19 -13.90
N GLN A 48 3.48 -14.34 -13.27
CA GLN A 48 4.05 -14.49 -11.93
C GLN A 48 5.19 -15.52 -11.88
N ASP A 49 5.59 -16.05 -13.03
CA ASP A 49 6.67 -17.02 -13.13
C ASP A 49 8.06 -16.38 -13.00
N SER A 50 9.07 -17.21 -12.68
CA SER A 50 10.43 -16.73 -12.43
C SER A 50 11.07 -16.01 -13.62
N ALA A 51 10.74 -16.40 -14.86
CA ALA A 51 11.30 -15.78 -16.06
C ALA A 51 10.73 -14.37 -16.24
N SER A 52 9.43 -14.21 -16.08
CA SER A 52 8.76 -12.90 -16.13
C SER A 52 9.21 -11.96 -15.00
N ILE A 53 9.38 -12.49 -13.78
CA ILE A 53 9.92 -11.75 -12.64
C ILE A 53 11.36 -11.27 -12.96
N ALA A 54 12.21 -12.15 -13.46
CA ALA A 54 13.58 -11.79 -13.84
C ALA A 54 13.64 -10.78 -15.00
N ALA A 55 12.66 -10.83 -15.91
CA ALA A 55 12.51 -9.85 -16.98
C ALA A 55 11.93 -8.51 -16.53
N GLY A 56 11.52 -8.37 -15.28
CA GLY A 56 10.91 -7.16 -14.73
C GLY A 56 9.54 -6.85 -15.34
N ARG A 57 8.72 -7.87 -15.62
CA ARG A 57 7.39 -7.69 -16.23
C ARG A 57 6.31 -8.46 -15.45
N GLY A 58 5.14 -7.87 -15.34
CA GLY A 58 3.94 -8.50 -14.75
C GLY A 58 3.82 -8.26 -13.24
N ILE A 59 2.68 -8.70 -12.71
CA ILE A 59 2.32 -8.51 -11.29
C ILE A 59 3.32 -9.19 -10.35
N GLY A 60 3.91 -10.32 -10.75
CA GLY A 60 4.92 -11.01 -9.95
C GLY A 60 6.18 -10.16 -9.75
N ALA A 61 6.65 -9.48 -10.81
CA ALA A 61 7.81 -8.59 -10.73
C ALA A 61 7.52 -7.36 -9.86
N ALA A 62 6.34 -6.77 -9.97
CA ALA A 62 5.92 -5.64 -9.13
C ALA A 62 5.84 -6.06 -7.64
N ARG A 63 5.26 -7.21 -7.34
CA ARG A 63 5.19 -7.77 -5.99
C ARG A 63 6.57 -7.93 -5.34
N GLU A 64 7.51 -8.55 -6.05
CA GLU A 64 8.85 -8.78 -5.52
C GLU A 64 9.60 -7.45 -5.32
N TRP A 65 9.41 -6.48 -6.21
CA TRP A 65 9.99 -5.16 -6.04
C TRP A 65 9.41 -4.45 -4.81
N ILE A 66 8.09 -4.39 -4.64
CA ILE A 66 7.44 -3.76 -3.47
C ILE A 66 7.95 -4.39 -2.18
N LYS A 67 8.05 -5.72 -2.15
CA LYS A 67 8.61 -6.43 -1.00
C LYS A 67 10.05 -6.00 -0.72
N SER A 68 10.87 -5.87 -1.76
CA SER A 68 12.26 -5.42 -1.62
C SER A 68 12.39 -3.99 -1.10
N GLU A 69 11.47 -3.08 -1.47
CA GLU A 69 11.41 -1.72 -0.95
C GLU A 69 11.12 -1.72 0.56
N PHE A 70 10.07 -2.42 1.00
CA PHE A 70 9.78 -2.56 2.43
C PHE A 70 10.94 -3.19 3.20
N GLU A 71 11.61 -4.20 2.65
CA GLU A 71 12.81 -4.80 3.25
C GLU A 71 13.99 -3.82 3.28
N GLY A 72 14.11 -2.95 2.27
CA GLY A 72 15.07 -1.84 2.24
C GLY A 72 14.83 -0.88 3.41
N TYR A 73 13.61 -0.38 3.54
CA TYR A 73 13.24 0.52 4.63
C TYR A 73 13.43 -0.14 6.00
N SER A 74 13.16 -1.44 6.11
CA SER A 74 13.43 -2.20 7.34
C SER A 74 14.92 -2.23 7.66
N ARG A 75 15.80 -2.46 6.69
CA ARG A 75 17.26 -2.41 6.90
C ARG A 75 17.70 -1.02 7.35
N ASP A 76 17.19 0.02 6.71
CA ASP A 76 17.56 1.42 7.00
C ASP A 76 17.18 1.87 8.42
N CYS A 77 16.16 1.26 9.00
CA CYS A 77 15.75 1.53 10.38
C CYS A 77 16.24 0.49 11.41
N GLY A 78 17.16 -0.41 11.03
CA GLY A 78 17.71 -1.42 11.92
C GLY A 78 16.77 -2.59 12.21
N GLY A 79 15.91 -2.97 11.27
CA GLY A 79 14.98 -4.10 11.39
C GLY A 79 13.65 -3.72 12.05
N CYS A 80 13.24 -2.46 11.96
CA CYS A 80 12.03 -1.99 12.62
C CYS A 80 10.72 -2.45 11.96
N LEU A 81 10.76 -2.81 10.67
CA LEU A 81 9.60 -3.30 9.94
C LEU A 81 9.62 -4.83 9.82
N GLU A 82 8.52 -5.46 10.13
CA GLU A 82 8.29 -6.87 9.84
C GLU A 82 7.58 -6.99 8.49
N VAL A 83 8.32 -7.37 7.43
CA VAL A 83 7.79 -7.49 6.07
C VAL A 83 7.17 -8.86 5.86
N LYS A 84 5.96 -8.89 5.31
CA LYS A 84 5.16 -10.10 5.11
C LYS A 84 4.45 -10.10 3.77
N THR A 85 4.07 -11.29 3.34
CA THR A 85 3.13 -11.52 2.26
C THR A 85 1.93 -12.30 2.76
N ASP A 86 0.76 -12.00 2.19
CA ASP A 86 -0.49 -12.72 2.43
C ASP A 86 -1.00 -13.25 1.09
N SER A 87 -0.92 -14.56 0.90
CA SER A 87 -1.18 -15.21 -0.39
C SER A 87 -2.34 -16.19 -0.27
N PHE A 88 -3.23 -16.16 -1.26
CA PHE A 88 -4.36 -17.10 -1.35
C PHE A 88 -4.66 -17.44 -2.81
N THR A 89 -5.38 -18.53 -3.03
CA THR A 89 -5.88 -18.91 -4.35
C THR A 89 -7.30 -18.39 -4.52
N GLN A 90 -7.47 -17.43 -5.43
CA GLN A 90 -8.78 -16.97 -5.87
C GLN A 90 -9.35 -17.94 -6.90
N GLN A 91 -10.52 -18.49 -6.64
CA GLN A 91 -11.25 -19.32 -7.57
C GLN A 91 -11.85 -18.49 -8.72
N PRO A 92 -12.21 -19.09 -9.85
CA PRO A 92 -12.84 -18.38 -10.95
C PRO A 92 -14.03 -17.55 -10.49
N ALA A 93 -14.11 -16.32 -11.00
CA ALA A 93 -15.14 -15.33 -10.69
C ALA A 93 -15.39 -14.48 -11.95
N ASP A 94 -16.23 -13.45 -11.86
CA ASP A 94 -16.65 -12.65 -13.01
C ASP A 94 -15.48 -12.16 -13.87
N ARG A 95 -14.45 -11.55 -13.25
CA ARG A 95 -13.26 -11.03 -13.93
C ARG A 95 -12.03 -11.92 -13.80
N ILE A 96 -12.19 -13.14 -13.30
CA ILE A 96 -11.12 -14.11 -13.06
C ILE A 96 -11.49 -15.43 -13.75
N PRO A 97 -11.00 -15.66 -14.99
CA PRO A 97 -11.45 -16.79 -15.81
C PRO A 97 -10.93 -18.15 -15.33
N ALA A 98 -9.83 -18.17 -14.57
CA ALA A 98 -9.23 -19.38 -14.02
C ALA A 98 -8.71 -19.13 -12.60
N ALA A 99 -8.55 -20.20 -11.81
CA ALA A 99 -7.96 -20.07 -10.48
C ALA A 99 -6.57 -19.43 -10.54
N ILE A 100 -6.33 -18.42 -9.72
CA ILE A 100 -5.08 -17.66 -9.70
C ILE A 100 -4.63 -17.37 -8.28
N GLN A 101 -3.31 -17.30 -8.06
CA GLN A 101 -2.75 -16.86 -6.79
C GLN A 101 -2.75 -15.33 -6.74
N ILE A 102 -3.36 -14.77 -5.70
CA ILE A 102 -3.30 -13.34 -5.36
C ILE A 102 -2.43 -13.20 -4.11
N THR A 103 -1.57 -12.19 -4.10
CA THR A 103 -0.64 -11.96 -2.99
C THR A 103 -0.63 -10.49 -2.61
N ASN A 104 -1.01 -10.18 -1.39
CA ASN A 104 -0.82 -8.87 -0.79
C ASN A 104 0.60 -8.79 -0.19
N VAL A 105 1.18 -7.59 -0.20
CA VAL A 105 2.48 -7.32 0.44
C VAL A 105 2.29 -6.25 1.51
N TYR A 106 2.83 -6.48 2.70
CA TYR A 106 2.70 -5.50 3.77
C TYR A 106 3.89 -5.48 4.72
N ALA A 107 4.08 -4.33 5.36
CA ALA A 107 5.06 -4.12 6.40
C ALA A 107 4.37 -3.67 7.70
N VAL A 108 4.84 -4.18 8.84
CA VAL A 108 4.30 -3.90 10.17
C VAL A 108 5.32 -3.11 10.98
N LEU A 109 4.99 -1.88 11.33
CA LEU A 109 5.70 -1.09 12.33
C LEU A 109 5.00 -1.27 13.67
N LYS A 110 5.58 -2.08 14.56
CA LYS A 110 4.97 -2.40 15.85
C LYS A 110 4.87 -1.18 16.75
N GLY A 111 3.71 -1.01 17.38
CA GLY A 111 3.50 -0.02 18.42
C GLY A 111 4.41 -0.25 19.63
N THR A 112 4.85 0.83 20.25
CA THR A 112 5.81 0.78 21.36
C THR A 112 5.16 0.86 22.74
N ASP A 113 3.88 1.19 22.82
CA ASP A 113 3.12 1.26 24.09
C ASP A 113 2.39 -0.08 24.31
N PRO A 114 2.69 -0.83 25.39
CA PRO A 114 2.04 -2.11 25.66
C PRO A 114 0.50 -2.05 25.73
N GLY A 115 -0.07 -0.92 26.15
CA GLY A 115 -1.52 -0.71 26.21
C GLY A 115 -2.15 -0.42 24.84
N ASN A 116 -1.42 0.25 23.96
CA ASN A 116 -1.91 0.75 22.67
C ASN A 116 -1.38 -0.04 21.46
N ALA A 117 -0.37 -0.89 21.62
CA ALA A 117 0.27 -1.62 20.52
C ALA A 117 -0.69 -2.57 19.77
N LYS A 118 -1.82 -2.94 20.39
CA LYS A 118 -2.87 -3.74 19.75
C LYS A 118 -3.79 -2.92 18.84
N ARG A 119 -3.78 -1.60 18.96
CA ARG A 119 -4.50 -0.70 18.05
C ARG A 119 -3.73 -0.65 16.74
N ILE A 120 -4.43 -0.77 15.63
CA ILE A 120 -3.82 -0.85 14.30
C ILE A 120 -4.38 0.28 13.44
N VAL A 121 -3.48 1.06 12.86
CA VAL A 121 -3.78 2.00 11.78
C VAL A 121 -3.20 1.41 10.49
N LEU A 122 -3.99 1.35 9.45
CA LEU A 122 -3.60 0.75 8.16
C LEU A 122 -3.60 1.81 7.08
N VAL A 123 -2.50 1.90 6.32
CA VAL A 123 -2.37 2.69 5.10
C VAL A 123 -2.31 1.72 3.94
N THR A 124 -3.12 1.93 2.89
CA THR A 124 -3.18 0.99 1.76
C THR A 124 -3.40 1.68 0.43
N GLY A 125 -2.96 1.03 -0.64
CA GLY A 125 -3.28 1.23 -2.04
C GLY A 125 -3.24 -0.12 -2.75
N HIS A 126 -3.74 -0.21 -4.01
CA HIS A 126 -3.64 -1.44 -4.77
C HIS A 126 -2.53 -1.37 -5.80
N TYR A 127 -1.72 -2.42 -5.88
CA TYR A 127 -0.57 -2.40 -6.81
C TYR A 127 -0.85 -3.08 -8.14
N ASP A 128 -1.98 -3.76 -8.27
CA ASP A 128 -2.46 -4.24 -9.57
C ASP A 128 -2.96 -3.08 -10.43
N SER A 129 -3.06 -3.32 -11.71
CA SER A 129 -3.53 -2.36 -12.72
C SER A 129 -4.27 -3.09 -13.82
N ARG A 130 -5.05 -2.37 -14.62
CA ARG A 130 -5.69 -2.93 -15.82
C ARG A 130 -5.62 -1.97 -16.99
N ASN A 131 -5.87 -2.48 -18.18
CA ASN A 131 -6.26 -1.69 -19.35
C ASN A 131 -7.79 -1.76 -19.56
N SER A 132 -8.28 -1.28 -20.67
CA SER A 132 -9.71 -1.31 -21.00
C SER A 132 -10.31 -2.72 -21.13
N ASN A 133 -9.47 -3.76 -21.28
CA ASN A 133 -9.87 -5.16 -21.24
C ASN A 133 -9.37 -5.78 -19.93
N ASP A 134 -10.28 -5.93 -18.96
CA ASP A 134 -9.98 -6.43 -17.62
C ASP A 134 -9.52 -7.92 -17.59
N GLN A 135 -9.65 -8.64 -18.69
CA GLN A 135 -9.17 -10.01 -18.86
C GLN A 135 -7.87 -10.09 -19.70
N ASP A 136 -7.27 -8.96 -20.05
CA ASP A 136 -6.01 -8.95 -20.78
C ASP A 136 -4.83 -9.34 -19.88
N LEU A 137 -4.20 -10.46 -20.21
CA LEU A 137 -3.07 -11.02 -19.47
C LEU A 137 -1.71 -10.43 -19.88
N LYS A 138 -1.63 -9.77 -21.04
CA LYS A 138 -0.36 -9.48 -21.72
C LYS A 138 -0.18 -8.04 -22.16
N GLY A 139 -1.27 -7.36 -22.47
CA GLY A 139 -1.26 -5.97 -22.93
C GLY A 139 -0.72 -5.03 -21.86
N ASP A 140 -0.22 -3.91 -22.30
CA ASP A 140 0.27 -2.89 -21.38
C ASP A 140 -0.88 -2.31 -20.55
N ALA A 141 -0.63 -2.22 -19.26
CA ALA A 141 -1.51 -1.65 -18.25
C ALA A 141 -0.65 -0.85 -17.24
N PRO A 142 -0.14 0.32 -17.65
CA PRO A 142 0.84 1.07 -16.85
C PRO A 142 0.29 1.56 -15.52
N GLY A 143 -1.01 1.90 -15.44
CA GLY A 143 -1.70 2.26 -14.19
C GLY A 143 -0.93 3.24 -13.32
N ALA A 144 -0.47 4.38 -13.88
CA ALA A 144 0.35 5.35 -13.14
C ALA A 144 -0.45 6.02 -12.02
N ASN A 145 -1.67 6.48 -12.35
CA ASN A 145 -2.57 7.09 -11.38
C ASN A 145 -3.43 6.05 -10.67
N ASP A 146 -3.94 5.08 -11.43
CA ASP A 146 -4.73 3.94 -10.94
C ASP A 146 -3.91 2.63 -11.03
N ASP A 147 -3.27 2.11 -9.96
CA ASP A 147 -3.10 2.81 -8.69
C ASP A 147 -1.63 2.73 -8.21
N ALA A 148 -0.67 3.04 -9.14
CA ALA A 148 0.71 3.22 -8.69
C ALA A 148 0.81 4.42 -7.75
N SER A 149 -0.09 5.43 -7.88
CA SER A 149 -0.09 6.61 -7.02
C SER A 149 -0.42 6.27 -5.56
N GLY A 150 -1.45 5.48 -5.28
CA GLY A 150 -1.79 5.07 -3.93
C GLY A 150 -0.82 4.03 -3.36
N THR A 151 -0.30 3.14 -4.21
CA THR A 151 0.81 2.23 -3.81
C THR A 151 2.03 3.03 -3.35
N ALA A 152 2.42 4.09 -4.08
CA ALA A 152 3.53 4.96 -3.72
C ALA A 152 3.29 5.68 -2.38
N VAL A 153 2.03 6.06 -2.06
CA VAL A 153 1.70 6.60 -0.72
C VAL A 153 2.01 5.59 0.37
N SER A 154 1.65 4.32 0.19
CA SER A 154 1.93 3.28 1.19
C SER A 154 3.43 3.07 1.38
N LEU A 155 4.21 3.07 0.29
CA LEU A 155 5.67 2.94 0.31
C LEU A 155 6.33 4.17 0.98
N GLU A 156 5.96 5.38 0.60
CA GLU A 156 6.51 6.61 1.16
C GLU A 156 6.17 6.77 2.64
N CYS A 157 4.94 6.42 3.06
CA CYS A 157 4.58 6.35 4.47
C CYS A 157 5.49 5.38 5.24
N ALA A 158 5.74 4.19 4.70
CA ALA A 158 6.64 3.22 5.32
C ALA A 158 8.07 3.78 5.44
N ARG A 159 8.60 4.40 4.37
CA ARG A 159 9.93 5.01 4.34
C ARG A 159 10.12 6.08 5.40
N VAL A 160 9.13 6.97 5.55
CA VAL A 160 9.20 8.10 6.48
C VAL A 160 8.93 7.65 7.91
N LEU A 161 7.83 6.92 8.14
CA LEU A 161 7.34 6.61 9.48
C LEU A 161 8.13 5.49 10.16
N SER A 162 8.83 4.62 9.41
CA SER A 162 9.70 3.59 9.99
C SER A 162 10.80 4.14 10.88
N LYS A 163 11.20 5.40 10.68
CA LYS A 163 12.22 6.11 11.49
C LYS A 163 11.67 6.68 12.80
N MET A 164 10.37 6.50 13.05
CA MET A 164 9.66 7.05 14.21
C MET A 164 9.14 5.93 15.11
N LYS A 165 8.66 6.32 16.29
CA LYS A 165 8.01 5.42 17.24
C LYS A 165 6.59 5.89 17.51
N PHE A 166 5.64 4.98 17.45
CA PHE A 166 4.23 5.25 17.67
C PHE A 166 3.68 4.37 18.79
N PRO A 167 2.71 4.85 19.59
CA PRO A 167 2.04 4.02 20.58
C PRO A 167 1.29 2.82 19.93
N ALA A 168 0.56 3.09 18.83
CA ALA A 168 -0.18 2.08 18.06
C ALA A 168 0.69 1.44 16.97
N THR A 169 0.30 0.27 16.52
CA THR A 169 0.90 -0.41 15.37
C THR A 169 0.42 0.24 14.08
N ILE A 170 1.32 0.41 13.12
CA ILE A 170 1.00 0.88 11.77
C ILE A 170 1.28 -0.25 10.78
N LEU A 171 0.32 -0.53 9.90
CA LEU A 171 0.49 -1.41 8.75
C LEU A 171 0.56 -0.58 7.47
N PHE A 172 1.56 -0.86 6.66
CA PHE A 172 1.68 -0.36 5.30
C PHE A 172 1.37 -1.53 4.37
N LEU A 173 0.24 -1.47 3.67
CA LEU A 173 -0.30 -2.58 2.90
C LEU A 173 -0.39 -2.18 1.42
N THR A 174 -0.04 -3.11 0.54
CA THR A 174 -0.36 -3.03 -0.88
C THR A 174 -1.13 -4.28 -1.26
N VAL A 175 -2.34 -4.11 -1.79
CA VAL A 175 -3.23 -5.20 -2.16
C VAL A 175 -3.18 -5.48 -3.66
N ALA A 176 -3.55 -6.70 -4.07
CA ALA A 176 -3.76 -7.07 -5.46
C ALA A 176 -5.17 -7.59 -5.67
N GLY A 177 -5.61 -7.64 -6.92
CA GLY A 177 -6.94 -8.12 -7.27
C GLY A 177 -8.05 -7.10 -6.97
N GLU A 178 -7.70 -5.83 -6.85
CA GLU A 178 -8.67 -4.74 -6.75
C GLU A 178 -9.50 -4.68 -8.02
N GLU A 179 -8.85 -4.58 -9.16
CA GLU A 179 -9.40 -4.44 -10.51
C GLU A 179 -10.28 -5.64 -10.93
N GLN A 180 -10.09 -6.78 -10.30
CA GLN A 180 -10.91 -7.98 -10.50
C GLN A 180 -11.96 -8.17 -9.41
N GLY A 181 -12.26 -7.15 -8.60
CA GLY A 181 -13.35 -7.15 -7.61
C GLY A 181 -12.91 -7.20 -6.16
N LEU A 182 -11.93 -6.40 -5.77
CA LEU A 182 -11.48 -6.19 -4.38
C LEU A 182 -10.97 -7.46 -3.68
N ASN A 183 -10.44 -8.42 -4.45
CA ASN A 183 -10.15 -9.77 -3.93
C ASN A 183 -9.11 -9.76 -2.80
N GLY A 184 -8.00 -9.03 -2.98
CA GLY A 184 -6.92 -8.99 -1.99
C GLY A 184 -7.33 -8.28 -0.71
N SER A 185 -8.02 -7.14 -0.82
CA SER A 185 -8.49 -6.40 0.35
C SER A 185 -9.59 -7.14 1.11
N ALA A 186 -10.51 -7.81 0.42
CA ALA A 186 -11.55 -8.64 1.04
C ALA A 186 -10.95 -9.84 1.79
N HIS A 187 -9.95 -10.52 1.19
CA HIS A 187 -9.22 -11.60 1.85
C HIS A 187 -8.51 -11.11 3.11
N PHE A 188 -7.77 -10.01 3.01
CA PHE A 188 -7.03 -9.43 4.12
C PHE A 188 -7.94 -8.97 5.26
N ALA A 189 -9.06 -8.30 4.93
CA ALA A 189 -10.06 -7.88 5.90
C ALA A 189 -10.70 -9.07 6.63
N LYS A 190 -10.99 -10.16 5.91
CA LYS A 190 -11.49 -11.39 6.51
C LYS A 190 -10.46 -12.00 7.47
N ALA A 191 -9.20 -12.09 7.07
CA ALA A 191 -8.13 -12.62 7.90
C ALA A 191 -7.92 -11.77 9.16
N ALA A 192 -7.94 -10.44 9.03
CA ALA A 192 -7.87 -9.50 10.16
C ALA A 192 -9.02 -9.70 11.15
N LYS A 193 -10.24 -9.86 10.64
CA LYS A 193 -11.43 -10.13 11.45
C LYS A 193 -11.31 -11.48 12.18
N ASP A 194 -10.95 -12.55 11.49
CA ASP A 194 -10.84 -13.89 12.03
C ASP A 194 -9.74 -13.97 13.12
N GLN A 195 -8.69 -13.17 13.02
CA GLN A 195 -7.63 -13.01 14.00
C GLN A 195 -7.94 -12.00 15.12
N GLY A 196 -9.10 -11.36 15.08
CA GLY A 196 -9.52 -10.40 16.10
C GLY A 196 -8.67 -9.14 16.16
N TRP A 197 -8.18 -8.65 15.01
CA TRP A 197 -7.38 -7.43 14.95
C TRP A 197 -8.20 -6.21 15.36
N ASN A 198 -7.61 -5.33 16.17
CA ASN A 198 -8.20 -4.06 16.55
C ASN A 198 -7.85 -2.97 15.52
N LEU A 199 -8.50 -3.05 14.35
CA LEU A 199 -8.34 -2.07 13.28
C LEU A 199 -9.10 -0.79 13.67
N GLU A 200 -8.37 0.28 13.94
CA GLU A 200 -8.92 1.57 14.39
C GLU A 200 -9.19 2.50 13.21
N ALA A 201 -8.32 2.48 12.21
CA ALA A 201 -8.47 3.29 11.00
C ALA A 201 -7.86 2.58 9.79
N VAL A 202 -8.47 2.80 8.64
CA VAL A 202 -7.95 2.41 7.32
C VAL A 202 -7.90 3.66 6.45
N LEU A 203 -6.70 4.00 5.98
CA LEU A 203 -6.43 5.10 5.06
C LEU A 203 -6.17 4.50 3.69
N ASN A 204 -7.23 4.36 2.89
CA ASN A 204 -7.15 3.85 1.53
C ASN A 204 -6.82 5.00 0.58
N ASN A 205 -5.82 4.79 -0.26
CA ASN A 205 -5.35 5.73 -1.27
C ASN A 205 -5.58 5.08 -2.62
N ASP A 206 -6.32 5.78 -3.47
CA ASP A 206 -6.70 5.32 -4.79
C ASP A 206 -6.87 6.55 -5.68
N ILE A 207 -6.19 6.58 -6.82
CA ILE A 207 -6.19 7.70 -7.77
C ILE A 207 -5.85 9.04 -7.09
N VAL A 208 -4.79 9.08 -6.30
CA VAL A 208 -4.39 10.29 -5.55
C VAL A 208 -3.51 11.26 -6.36
N GLY A 209 -3.07 10.86 -7.55
CA GLY A 209 -2.27 11.70 -8.46
C GLY A 209 -3.08 12.51 -9.48
N GLY A 210 -4.41 12.49 -9.41
CA GLY A 210 -5.26 13.17 -10.38
C GLY A 210 -5.30 14.68 -10.18
N ASP A 211 -5.03 15.46 -11.26
CA ASP A 211 -5.26 16.89 -11.30
C ASP A 211 -6.53 17.17 -12.10
N LYS A 212 -7.44 17.98 -11.52
CA LYS A 212 -8.67 18.44 -12.16
C LYS A 212 -8.49 19.76 -12.94
N SER A 213 -7.28 20.30 -12.95
CA SER A 213 -6.97 21.59 -13.57
C SER A 213 -6.58 21.50 -15.04
N ALA A 214 -6.71 20.34 -15.68
CA ALA A 214 -6.47 20.15 -17.11
C ALA A 214 -7.75 20.28 -17.93
#